data_9875c0a96b384c5a7a9cfa9d35b4eaa6
#
_entry.id   9875c0a96b384c5a7a9cfa9d35b4eaa6
#
_cell.length_a   1.000
_cell.length_b   1.000
_cell.length_c   1.000
_cell.angle_alpha   90.00
_cell.angle_beta   90.00
_cell.angle_gamma   90.00
#
_symmetry.space_group_name_H-M   'P 1'
#
loop_
_entity.id
_entity.type
_entity.pdbx_description
1 polymer ?
#
loop_
_entity_poly.entity_id
_entity_poly.type
_entity_poly.pdbx_seq_one_letter_code
_entity_poly.pdbx_strand_id
1 'polypeptide(L)'
;MAFAYFAYGSNLWPLRMRSRCPSAVVIASARLAGWEVRYAKPGRDGTAKLDIVPAPGAEVHGAVYAIDERDRPSLDAAEPGYDVLAVGVETDAGPLDVVTYRWPGMVTDARPADWYRRMAMAGARLHRLPEAYVGVALRG
;
A
#
# COMPACT_ATOMS: atom_id res chain seq x y z
N MET A 1 5.84 -15.47 15.12
CA MET A 1 4.75 -15.63 14.16
C MET A 1 4.69 -14.43 13.27
N ALA A 2 4.31 -14.61 12.03
CA ALA A 2 4.27 -13.56 11.05
C ALA A 2 2.85 -13.40 10.47
N PHE A 3 2.54 -12.21 10.00
CA PHE A 3 1.34 -11.93 9.20
C PHE A 3 1.74 -11.41 7.83
N ALA A 4 0.85 -11.50 6.86
CA ALA A 4 1.06 -11.00 5.51
C ALA A 4 0.39 -9.63 5.36
N TYR A 5 1.17 -8.63 4.93
CA TYR A 5 0.74 -7.26 4.73
C TYR A 5 0.87 -6.86 3.26
N PHE A 6 -0.21 -6.33 2.68
CA PHE A 6 -0.21 -5.84 1.31
C PHE A 6 0.04 -4.33 1.29
N ALA A 7 1.20 -3.95 0.77
CA ALA A 7 1.61 -2.55 0.62
C ALA A 7 1.27 -2.06 -0.79
N TYR A 8 0.60 -0.92 -0.89
CA TYR A 8 0.24 -0.31 -2.18
C TYR A 8 0.71 1.15 -2.31
N GLY A 9 1.29 1.71 -1.26
CA GLY A 9 1.69 3.10 -1.20
C GLY A 9 3.17 3.28 -0.89
N SER A 10 3.51 4.20 0.03
CA SER A 10 4.90 4.52 0.33
C SER A 10 5.68 3.36 0.97
N ASN A 11 4.99 2.40 1.59
CA ASN A 11 5.63 1.19 2.13
C ASN A 11 6.12 0.22 1.04
N LEU A 12 5.80 0.48 -0.23
CA LEU A 12 6.45 -0.20 -1.35
C LEU A 12 7.95 0.09 -1.40
N TRP A 13 8.38 1.21 -0.85
CA TRP A 13 9.80 1.54 -0.74
C TRP A 13 10.42 0.77 0.44
N PRO A 14 11.34 -0.18 0.20
CA PRO A 14 11.80 -1.12 1.24
C PRO A 14 12.46 -0.46 2.44
N LEU A 15 13.20 0.62 2.25
CA LEU A 15 13.82 1.33 3.38
C LEU A 15 12.77 1.94 4.30
N ARG A 16 11.68 2.48 3.72
CA ARG A 16 10.57 3.00 4.53
C ARG A 16 9.85 1.88 5.25
N MET A 17 9.57 0.79 4.56
CA MET A 17 8.91 -0.37 5.19
C MET A 17 9.73 -0.90 6.36
N ARG A 18 11.02 -1.11 6.18
CA ARG A 18 11.90 -1.65 7.23
C ARG A 18 12.18 -0.65 8.34
N SER A 19 12.09 0.65 8.08
CA SER A 19 12.18 1.66 9.16
C SER A 19 11.01 1.55 10.13
N ARG A 20 9.85 1.13 9.66
CA ARG A 20 8.63 0.93 10.46
C ARG A 20 8.58 -0.45 11.08
N CYS A 21 8.93 -1.46 10.30
CA CYS A 21 8.89 -2.86 10.68
C CYS A 21 10.20 -3.53 10.26
N PRO A 22 11.21 -3.59 11.18
CA PRO A 22 12.51 -4.18 10.83
C PRO A 22 12.43 -5.64 10.38
N SER A 23 11.42 -6.37 10.79
CA SER A 23 11.22 -7.77 10.40
C SER A 23 10.62 -7.96 9.01
N ALA A 24 10.19 -6.90 8.33
CA ALA A 24 9.50 -7.00 7.06
C ALA A 24 10.39 -7.64 5.97
N VAL A 25 9.87 -8.68 5.33
CA VAL A 25 10.51 -9.38 4.21
C VAL A 25 9.49 -9.49 3.07
N VAL A 26 9.87 -9.04 1.87
CA VAL A 26 9.00 -9.16 0.71
C VAL A 26 8.87 -10.63 0.30
N ILE A 27 7.65 -11.09 0.05
CA ILE A 27 7.38 -12.47 -0.35
C ILE A 27 6.75 -12.59 -1.73
N ALA A 28 6.07 -11.55 -2.22
CA ALA A 28 5.42 -11.58 -3.54
C ALA A 28 5.01 -10.19 -3.99
N SER A 29 4.93 -10.01 -5.31
CA SER A 29 4.09 -8.97 -5.90
C SER A 29 2.69 -9.52 -6.05
N ALA A 30 1.66 -8.65 -5.94
CA ALA A 30 0.28 -9.11 -5.87
C ALA A 30 -0.69 -8.10 -6.48
N ARG A 31 -1.91 -8.57 -6.74
CA ARG A 31 -3.01 -7.77 -7.28
C ARG A 31 -4.23 -7.93 -6.39
N LEU A 32 -4.86 -6.82 -6.06
CA LEU A 32 -6.13 -6.78 -5.32
C LEU A 32 -7.24 -6.35 -6.28
N ALA A 33 -8.08 -7.30 -6.69
CA ALA A 33 -9.18 -7.05 -7.60
C ALA A 33 -10.35 -6.35 -6.91
N GLY A 34 -11.06 -5.50 -7.65
CA GLY A 34 -12.25 -4.82 -7.15
C GLY A 34 -11.98 -3.53 -6.40
N TRP A 35 -10.76 -3.02 -6.45
CA TRP A 35 -10.33 -1.80 -5.79
C TRP A 35 -9.46 -0.96 -6.73
N GLU A 36 -9.42 0.35 -6.52
CA GLU A 36 -8.46 1.21 -7.19
C GLU A 36 -7.70 2.05 -6.18
N VAL A 37 -6.47 2.42 -6.51
CA VAL A 37 -5.65 3.29 -5.67
C VAL A 37 -5.93 4.75 -6.02
N ARG A 38 -6.00 5.61 -5.00
CA ARG A 38 -6.17 7.07 -5.15
C ARG A 38 -5.38 7.83 -4.10
N TYR A 39 -4.97 9.04 -4.43
CA TYR A 39 -4.47 10.00 -3.46
C TYR A 39 -5.67 10.69 -2.81
N ALA A 40 -6.22 10.06 -1.81
CA ALA A 40 -7.51 10.46 -1.24
C ALA A 40 -7.51 10.66 0.26
N LYS A 41 -6.53 10.13 1.00
CA LYS A 41 -6.46 10.30 2.46
C LYS A 41 -5.79 11.63 2.80
N PRO A 42 -6.47 12.51 3.58
CA PRO A 42 -5.83 13.75 4.02
C PRO A 42 -4.68 13.48 4.99
N GLY A 43 -3.51 14.00 4.67
CA GLY A 43 -2.34 13.93 5.53
C GLY A 43 -2.29 15.10 6.51
N ARG A 44 -1.56 14.96 7.61
CA ARG A 44 -1.38 16.03 8.62
C ARG A 44 -0.66 17.25 8.05
N ASP A 45 0.15 17.06 7.01
CA ASP A 45 0.89 18.12 6.33
C ASP A 45 0.06 18.85 5.25
N GLY A 46 -1.22 18.51 5.11
CA GLY A 46 -2.09 19.09 4.09
C GLY A 46 -1.97 18.49 2.71
N THR A 47 -1.13 17.46 2.54
CA THR A 47 -0.99 16.75 1.26
C THR A 47 -1.73 15.41 1.30
N ALA A 48 -2.14 14.91 0.12
CA ALA A 48 -2.88 13.66 0.02
C ALA A 48 -1.95 12.45 0.13
N LYS A 49 -2.44 11.41 0.78
CA LYS A 49 -1.79 10.10 0.87
C LYS A 49 -2.58 9.07 0.09
N LEU A 50 -1.93 7.96 -0.27
CA LEU A 50 -2.59 6.88 -1.00
C LEU A 50 -3.60 6.16 -0.12
N ASP A 51 -4.68 5.77 -0.75
CA ASP A 51 -5.79 5.00 -0.20
C ASP A 51 -6.32 4.08 -1.29
N ILE A 52 -7.14 3.12 -0.92
CA ILE A 52 -7.86 2.28 -1.87
C ILE A 52 -9.36 2.46 -1.70
N VAL A 53 -10.06 2.48 -2.81
CA VAL A 53 -11.51 2.62 -2.85
C VAL A 53 -12.13 1.50 -3.68
N PRO A 54 -13.35 1.03 -3.35
CA PRO A 54 -14.02 0.03 -4.17
C PRO A 54 -14.19 0.52 -5.61
N ALA A 55 -13.82 -0.34 -6.56
CA ALA A 55 -13.93 -0.03 -7.99
C ALA A 55 -14.08 -1.34 -8.77
N PRO A 56 -15.32 -1.78 -9.08
CA PRO A 56 -15.54 -3.01 -9.84
C PRO A 56 -14.80 -2.99 -11.17
N GLY A 57 -14.08 -4.06 -11.47
CA GLY A 57 -13.28 -4.17 -12.69
C GLY A 57 -11.89 -3.57 -12.64
N ALA A 58 -11.56 -2.83 -11.58
CA ALA A 58 -10.21 -2.30 -11.37
C ALA A 58 -9.38 -3.25 -10.50
N GLU A 59 -8.08 -3.00 -10.43
CA GLU A 59 -7.20 -3.73 -9.54
C GLU A 59 -6.07 -2.83 -9.03
N VAL A 60 -5.64 -3.09 -7.79
CA VAL A 60 -4.51 -2.44 -7.16
C VAL A 60 -3.32 -3.39 -7.22
N HIS A 61 -2.19 -2.91 -7.71
CA HIS A 61 -0.94 -3.65 -7.68
C HIS A 61 -0.12 -3.25 -6.47
N GLY A 62 0.53 -4.21 -5.85
CA GLY A 62 1.33 -3.97 -4.66
C GLY A 62 2.28 -5.12 -4.35
N ALA A 63 2.90 -5.03 -3.19
CA ALA A 63 3.81 -6.05 -2.69
C ALA A 63 3.31 -6.61 -1.37
N VAL A 64 3.50 -7.90 -1.17
CA VAL A 64 3.20 -8.56 0.09
C VAL A 64 4.49 -8.73 0.89
N TYR A 65 4.45 -8.30 2.13
CA TYR A 65 5.51 -8.51 3.11
C TYR A 65 5.05 -9.48 4.18
N ALA A 66 5.96 -10.39 4.58
CA ALA A 66 5.80 -11.12 5.83
C ALA A 66 6.41 -10.26 6.94
N ILE A 67 5.65 -10.01 7.99
CA ILE A 67 6.04 -9.14 9.10
C ILE A 67 5.80 -9.89 10.41
N ASP A 68 6.80 -9.88 11.32
CA ASP A 68 6.63 -10.48 12.64
C ASP A 68 5.54 -9.72 13.41
N GLU A 69 4.70 -10.46 14.15
CA GLU A 69 3.61 -9.86 14.93
C GLU A 69 4.11 -8.82 15.96
N ARG A 70 5.36 -8.93 16.42
CA ARG A 70 5.95 -7.95 17.34
C ARG A 70 6.04 -6.55 16.72
N ASP A 71 6.08 -6.44 15.38
CA ASP A 71 6.15 -5.16 14.67
C ASP A 71 4.76 -4.62 14.29
N ARG A 72 3.68 -5.37 14.56
CA ARG A 72 2.31 -4.96 14.24
C ARG A 72 1.94 -3.61 14.86
N PRO A 73 2.22 -3.35 16.14
CA PRO A 73 1.92 -2.04 16.73
C PRO A 73 2.63 -0.88 16.03
N SER A 74 3.87 -1.07 15.59
CA SER A 74 4.63 -0.05 14.85
C SER A 74 3.99 0.25 13.49
N LEU A 75 3.52 -0.79 12.80
CA LEU A 75 2.84 -0.63 11.52
C LEU A 75 1.52 0.13 11.70
N ASP A 76 0.70 -0.26 12.67
CA ASP A 76 -0.56 0.43 12.96
C ASP A 76 -0.33 1.90 13.32
N ALA A 77 0.71 2.19 14.10
CA ALA A 77 1.06 3.56 14.49
C ALA A 77 1.53 4.40 13.29
N ALA A 78 2.14 3.78 12.29
CA ALA A 78 2.57 4.45 11.06
C ALA A 78 1.41 4.76 10.10
N GLU A 79 0.23 4.19 10.34
CA GLU A 79 -0.97 4.36 9.51
C GLU A 79 -2.11 4.98 10.32
N PRO A 80 -1.91 6.21 10.87
CA PRO A 80 -2.92 6.81 11.74
C PRO A 80 -4.21 7.10 10.99
N GLY A 81 -5.33 6.71 11.57
CA GLY A 81 -6.66 6.93 11.01
C GLY A 81 -7.10 5.92 9.97
N TYR A 82 -6.22 5.05 9.48
CA TYR A 82 -6.61 3.96 8.58
C TYR A 82 -7.28 2.82 9.37
N ASP A 83 -8.23 2.17 8.72
CA ASP A 83 -8.77 0.90 9.20
C ASP A 83 -7.98 -0.27 8.61
N VAL A 84 -7.86 -1.34 9.39
CA VAL A 84 -7.30 -2.60 8.91
C VAL A 84 -8.38 -3.35 8.13
N LEU A 85 -8.01 -3.83 6.95
CA LEU A 85 -8.89 -4.58 6.06
C LEU A 85 -8.26 -5.93 5.73
N ALA A 86 -9.00 -7.00 6.00
CA ALA A 86 -8.60 -8.35 5.59
C ALA A 86 -9.12 -8.62 4.18
N VAL A 87 -8.21 -8.96 3.26
CA VAL A 87 -8.56 -9.17 1.84
C VAL A 87 -7.77 -10.34 1.27
N GLY A 88 -8.24 -10.88 0.15
CA GLY A 88 -7.49 -11.82 -0.67
C GLY A 88 -6.85 -11.12 -1.86
N VAL A 89 -5.58 -11.42 -2.11
CA VAL A 89 -4.86 -10.94 -3.28
C VAL A 89 -4.43 -12.11 -4.14
N GLU A 90 -4.16 -11.85 -5.43
CA GLU A 90 -3.59 -12.83 -6.35
C GLU A 90 -2.09 -12.59 -6.51
N THR A 91 -1.33 -13.68 -6.45
CA THR A 91 0.10 -13.70 -6.75
C THR A 91 0.39 -14.69 -7.86
N ASP A 92 1.60 -14.71 -8.40
CA ASP A 92 1.98 -15.70 -9.41
C ASP A 92 1.99 -17.13 -8.83
N ALA A 93 2.07 -17.28 -7.51
CA ALA A 93 1.99 -18.57 -6.82
C ALA A 93 0.56 -18.91 -6.36
N GLY A 94 -0.44 -18.09 -6.70
CA GLY A 94 -1.85 -18.29 -6.34
C GLY A 94 -2.38 -17.26 -5.35
N PRO A 95 -3.60 -17.48 -4.83
CA PRO A 95 -4.23 -16.54 -3.90
C PRO A 95 -3.55 -16.54 -2.54
N LEU A 96 -3.62 -15.39 -1.88
CA LEU A 96 -3.02 -15.19 -0.56
C LEU A 96 -3.90 -14.27 0.27
N ASP A 97 -4.16 -14.65 1.52
CA ASP A 97 -4.88 -13.82 2.48
C ASP A 97 -3.92 -12.84 3.13
N VAL A 98 -4.28 -11.57 3.13
CA VAL A 98 -3.44 -10.48 3.63
C VAL A 98 -4.26 -9.48 4.44
N VAL A 99 -3.57 -8.61 5.16
CA VAL A 99 -4.16 -7.39 5.71
C VAL A 99 -3.61 -6.20 4.94
N THR A 100 -4.42 -5.16 4.84
CA THR A 100 -4.02 -3.87 4.30
C THR A 100 -4.75 -2.76 5.05
N TYR A 101 -4.53 -1.51 4.66
CA TYR A 101 -5.14 -0.36 5.32
C TYR A 101 -5.99 0.43 4.33
N ARG A 102 -7.10 0.97 4.81
CA ARG A 102 -7.92 1.88 4.04
C ARG A 102 -8.38 3.05 4.89
N TRP A 103 -8.56 4.21 4.29
CA TRP A 103 -9.08 5.39 4.95
C TRP A 103 -10.60 5.37 4.93
N PRO A 104 -11.29 5.37 6.11
CA PRO A 104 -12.76 5.32 6.14
C PRO A 104 -13.40 6.70 6.14
N GLY A 105 -12.63 7.77 6.26
CA GLY A 105 -13.13 9.13 6.42
C GLY A 105 -13.37 9.87 5.11
N MET A 106 -13.58 11.17 5.21
CA MET A 106 -13.77 12.03 4.05
C MET A 106 -12.49 12.12 3.24
N VAL A 107 -12.63 11.98 1.92
CA VAL A 107 -11.52 12.11 0.99
C VAL A 107 -11.12 13.56 0.80
N THR A 108 -9.86 13.78 0.45
CA THR A 108 -9.34 15.10 0.10
C THR A 108 -9.13 15.20 -1.41
N ASP A 109 -9.20 16.42 -1.94
CA ASP A 109 -8.79 16.73 -3.30
C ASP A 109 -7.40 17.40 -3.35
N ALA A 110 -6.71 17.47 -2.21
CA ALA A 110 -5.35 17.97 -2.14
C ALA A 110 -4.40 17.15 -3.02
N ARG A 111 -3.31 17.76 -3.43
CA ARG A 111 -2.28 17.06 -4.20
C ARG A 111 -1.36 16.28 -3.28
N PRO A 112 -0.80 15.15 -3.74
CA PRO A 112 0.27 14.49 -3.01
C PRO A 112 1.54 15.33 -3.03
N ALA A 113 2.37 15.20 -1.97
CA ALA A 113 3.70 15.75 -1.98
C ALA A 113 4.57 15.00 -3.01
N ASP A 114 5.45 15.70 -3.70
CA ASP A 114 6.32 15.08 -4.71
C ASP A 114 7.18 13.97 -4.14
N TRP A 115 7.76 14.17 -2.95
CA TRP A 115 8.60 13.14 -2.33
C TRP A 115 7.82 11.86 -2.03
N TYR A 116 6.55 11.99 -1.61
CA TYR A 116 5.70 10.84 -1.29
C TYR A 116 5.34 10.07 -2.56
N ARG A 117 4.89 10.79 -3.59
CA ARG A 117 4.56 10.22 -4.88
C ARG A 117 5.75 9.49 -5.50
N ARG A 118 6.93 10.13 -5.50
CA ARG A 118 8.16 9.54 -6.02
C ARG A 118 8.58 8.29 -5.25
N MET A 119 8.42 8.30 -3.94
CA MET A 119 8.72 7.13 -3.10
C MET A 119 7.81 5.95 -3.45
N ALA A 120 6.51 6.19 -3.59
CA ALA A 120 5.56 5.14 -3.97
C ALA A 120 5.88 4.60 -5.37
N MET A 121 6.15 5.47 -6.35
CA MET A 121 6.47 5.06 -7.71
C MET A 121 7.80 4.29 -7.78
N ALA A 122 8.82 4.75 -7.07
CA ALA A 122 10.12 4.07 -7.03
C ALA A 122 10.00 2.69 -6.37
N GLY A 123 9.23 2.59 -5.29
CA GLY A 123 8.96 1.31 -4.65
C GLY A 123 8.20 0.36 -5.57
N ALA A 124 7.20 0.86 -6.28
CA ALA A 124 6.44 0.07 -7.25
C ALA A 124 7.34 -0.48 -8.36
N ARG A 125 8.24 0.33 -8.89
CA ARG A 125 9.20 -0.10 -9.92
C ARG A 125 10.20 -1.12 -9.39
N LEU A 126 10.64 -0.96 -8.16
CA LEU A 126 11.54 -1.90 -7.51
C LEU A 126 10.91 -3.30 -7.40
N HIS A 127 9.61 -3.37 -7.10
CA HIS A 127 8.85 -4.61 -7.04
C HIS A 127 8.37 -5.08 -8.42
N ARG A 128 8.78 -4.40 -9.49
CA ARG A 128 8.43 -4.74 -10.87
C ARG A 128 6.93 -4.76 -11.15
N LEU A 129 6.20 -3.86 -10.52
CA LEU A 129 4.79 -3.66 -10.85
C LEU A 129 4.67 -3.16 -12.30
N PRO A 130 3.55 -3.44 -12.99
CA PRO A 130 3.40 -3.05 -14.39
C PRO A 130 3.61 -1.55 -14.60
N GLU A 131 4.47 -1.16 -15.54
CA GLU A 131 4.78 0.26 -15.76
C GLU A 131 3.55 1.05 -16.20
N ALA A 132 2.62 0.43 -16.93
CA ALA A 132 1.34 1.05 -17.26
C ALA A 132 0.55 1.42 -16.01
N TYR A 133 0.56 0.57 -14.98
CA TYR A 133 -0.09 0.85 -13.69
C TYR A 133 0.64 1.99 -12.96
N VAL A 134 1.96 1.89 -12.85
CA VAL A 134 2.77 2.89 -12.14
C VAL A 134 2.59 4.29 -12.76
N GLY A 135 2.66 4.37 -14.07
CA GLY A 135 2.57 5.63 -14.79
C GLY A 135 1.18 6.25 -14.83
N VAL A 136 0.13 5.48 -14.53
CA VAL A 136 -1.26 5.96 -14.52
C VAL A 136 -1.78 6.10 -13.10
N ALA A 137 -1.77 5.01 -12.33
CA ALA A 137 -2.42 4.97 -11.02
C ALA A 137 -1.63 5.72 -9.95
N LEU A 138 -0.31 5.60 -9.94
CA LEU A 138 0.55 6.23 -8.92
C LEU A 138 1.07 7.60 -9.29
N ARG A 139 0.81 8.03 -10.50
CA ARG A 139 1.23 9.35 -10.97
C ARG A 139 0.41 10.49 -10.33
N GLY A 140 -0.82 10.19 -9.98
CA GLY A 140 -1.74 11.17 -9.41
C GLY A 140 -2.38 12.00 -10.47
#